data_bd4551e5f0cc9f5fe1255a4a0209f947
#
_entry.id   bd4551e5f0cc9f5fe1255a4a0209f947
#
_cell.length_a   1.000
_cell.length_b   1.000
_cell.length_c   1.000
_cell.angle_alpha   90.00
_cell.angle_beta   90.00
_cell.angle_gamma   90.00
#
_symmetry.space_group_name_H-M   'P 1'
#
loop_
_entity.id
_entity.type
_entity.pdbx_description
1 polymer ?
#
loop_
_entity_poly.entity_id
_entity_poly.type
_entity_poly.pdbx_seq_one_letter_code
_entity_poly.pdbx_strand_id
1 'polypeptide(L)'
;MQDGKVEVPYGSPRETTTAADTLLNIPVNLLAKVMAHLGLLRKDLDYHLMRAAMVLIFLLFGYQKWFEYEAQVLIPFISNGPLISWMYPAFGVRGASWFLGTSEWTFGTLLFLGFWNKRLGILGAAGSCITFLSTVSIIPFMPDGWAPSAGGFPAMVGNVPFLMKDVVLFAASFYLLKQDVERVMASPHS
;
A
#
# COMPACT_ATOMS: atom_id res chain seq x y z
N MET A 1 64.89 -26.97 0.98
CA MET A 1 64.47 -25.61 0.66
C MET A 1 62.99 -25.52 0.89
N GLN A 2 62.55 -25.06 2.06
CA GLN A 2 61.15 -24.89 2.43
C GLN A 2 60.84 -23.38 2.33
N ASP A 3 59.96 -23.07 1.37
CA ASP A 3 59.43 -21.71 1.22
C ASP A 3 58.34 -21.46 2.27
N GLY A 4 58.70 -20.72 3.31
CA GLY A 4 57.76 -20.25 4.28
C GLY A 4 56.90 -19.10 3.73
N LYS A 5 55.63 -19.40 3.38
CA LYS A 5 54.63 -18.36 3.15
C LYS A 5 54.21 -17.76 4.48
N VAL A 6 54.58 -16.51 4.70
CA VAL A 6 54.06 -15.70 5.83
C VAL A 6 52.63 -15.26 5.43
N GLU A 7 51.64 -15.90 6.05
CA GLU A 7 50.29 -15.38 6.00
C GLU A 7 50.17 -14.12 6.87
N VAL A 8 49.94 -12.97 6.21
CA VAL A 8 49.60 -11.72 6.87
C VAL A 8 48.10 -11.82 7.25
N PRO A 9 47.74 -11.75 8.54
CA PRO A 9 46.33 -11.75 8.92
C PRO A 9 45.68 -10.48 8.41
N TYR A 10 44.72 -10.64 7.49
CA TYR A 10 43.86 -9.55 7.00
C TYR A 10 42.99 -9.08 8.18
N GLY A 11 43.44 -8.03 8.85
CA GLY A 11 42.69 -7.38 9.92
C GLY A 11 41.41 -6.81 9.37
N SER A 12 40.26 -7.31 9.84
CA SER A 12 38.97 -6.70 9.58
C SER A 12 39.01 -5.21 9.91
N PRO A 13 38.49 -4.32 9.05
CA PRO A 13 38.41 -2.92 9.35
C PRO A 13 37.65 -2.73 10.67
N ARG A 14 38.30 -2.20 11.70
CA ARG A 14 37.61 -1.73 12.90
C ARG A 14 36.74 -0.54 12.45
N GLU A 15 35.44 -0.73 12.37
CA GLU A 15 34.50 0.39 12.24
C GLU A 15 34.75 1.32 13.43
N THR A 16 35.37 2.46 13.17
CA THR A 16 35.53 3.53 14.14
C THR A 16 34.15 4.17 14.35
N THR A 17 33.44 3.67 15.35
CA THR A 17 32.15 4.25 15.77
C THR A 17 32.40 5.71 16.17
N THR A 18 31.87 6.63 15.41
CA THR A 18 31.99 8.06 15.69
C THR A 18 31.15 8.45 16.90
N ALA A 19 31.46 9.57 17.56
CA ALA A 19 30.63 10.08 18.66
C ALA A 19 29.18 10.34 18.22
N ALA A 20 28.95 10.69 16.96
CA ALA A 20 27.63 10.84 16.37
C ALA A 20 26.88 9.50 16.31
N ASP A 21 27.56 8.40 15.95
CA ASP A 21 26.96 7.05 15.93
C ASP A 21 26.54 6.62 17.35
N THR A 22 27.35 6.96 18.35
CA THR A 22 27.01 6.64 19.75
C THR A 22 25.78 7.40 20.22
N LEU A 23 25.65 8.69 19.89
CA LEU A 23 24.49 9.51 20.27
C LEU A 23 23.20 9.05 19.58
N LEU A 24 23.27 8.58 18.34
CA LEU A 24 22.12 8.04 17.61
C LEU A 24 21.73 6.65 18.10
N ASN A 25 22.70 5.82 18.51
CA ASN A 25 22.44 4.44 18.93
C ASN A 25 21.66 4.34 20.24
N ILE A 26 21.78 5.32 21.15
CA ILE A 26 21.07 5.30 22.43
C ILE A 26 19.54 5.32 22.24
N PRO A 27 18.91 6.31 21.54
CA PRO A 27 17.49 6.33 21.35
C PRO A 27 16.99 5.19 20.47
N VAL A 28 17.75 4.77 19.44
CA VAL A 28 17.40 3.64 18.58
C VAL A 28 17.35 2.33 19.36
N ASN A 29 18.35 2.07 20.20
CA ASN A 29 18.38 0.84 21.04
C ASN A 29 17.27 0.84 22.09
N LEU A 30 16.92 2.02 22.65
CA LEU A 30 15.79 2.14 23.57
C LEU A 30 14.47 1.81 22.86
N LEU A 31 14.25 2.38 21.67
CA LEU A 31 13.08 2.12 20.84
C LEU A 31 12.97 0.62 20.48
N ALA A 32 14.08 0.01 20.05
CA ALA A 32 14.12 -1.42 19.73
C ALA A 32 13.74 -2.30 20.94
N LYS A 33 14.25 -1.98 22.13
CA LYS A 33 13.89 -2.67 23.37
C LYS A 33 12.41 -2.51 23.73
N VAL A 34 11.86 -1.30 23.59
CA VAL A 34 10.44 -1.03 23.83
C VAL A 34 9.57 -1.82 22.84
N MET A 35 9.89 -1.80 21.54
CA MET A 35 9.18 -2.57 20.53
C MET A 35 9.22 -4.08 20.81
N ALA A 36 10.38 -4.60 21.22
CA ALA A 36 10.53 -5.99 21.58
C ALA A 36 9.69 -6.34 22.82
N HIS A 37 9.71 -5.50 23.87
CA HIS A 37 8.93 -5.69 25.09
C HIS A 37 7.42 -5.67 24.84
N LEU A 38 6.95 -4.77 23.96
CA LEU A 38 5.55 -4.68 23.55
C LEU A 38 5.12 -5.81 22.59
N GLY A 39 6.04 -6.68 22.19
CA GLY A 39 5.75 -7.78 21.27
C GLY A 39 5.49 -7.31 19.82
N LEU A 40 5.89 -6.10 19.47
CA LEU A 40 5.70 -5.54 18.13
C LEU A 40 6.64 -6.14 17.07
N LEU A 41 7.67 -6.88 17.51
CA LEU A 41 8.60 -7.60 16.61
C LEU A 41 8.18 -9.06 16.38
N ARG A 42 6.91 -9.41 16.65
CA ARG A 42 6.38 -10.75 16.35
C ARG A 42 6.40 -10.99 14.84
N LYS A 43 6.78 -12.21 14.48
CA LYS A 43 6.78 -12.65 13.09
C LYS A 43 5.40 -12.40 12.44
N ASP A 44 5.41 -11.85 11.24
CA ASP A 44 4.23 -11.59 10.41
C ASP A 44 3.22 -10.57 11.00
N LEU A 45 3.53 -9.86 12.09
CA LEU A 45 2.63 -8.85 12.66
C LEU A 45 2.39 -7.70 11.67
N ASP A 46 3.43 -7.21 11.02
CA ASP A 46 3.41 -6.18 9.98
C ASP A 46 2.51 -6.57 8.80
N TYR A 47 2.66 -7.81 8.33
CA TYR A 47 1.82 -8.38 7.27
C TYR A 47 0.34 -8.46 7.68
N HIS A 48 0.04 -8.94 8.89
CA HIS A 48 -1.34 -9.03 9.38
C HIS A 48 -1.95 -7.64 9.62
N LEU A 49 -1.18 -6.71 10.15
CA LEU A 49 -1.61 -5.33 10.37
C LEU A 49 -1.91 -4.63 9.04
N MET A 50 -1.03 -4.78 8.04
CA MET A 50 -1.24 -4.24 6.70
C MET A 50 -2.52 -4.79 6.08
N ARG A 51 -2.76 -6.11 6.18
CA ARG A 51 -3.97 -6.75 5.68
C ARG A 51 -5.22 -6.23 6.38
N ALA A 52 -5.19 -6.14 7.72
CA ALA A 52 -6.33 -5.62 8.50
C ALA A 52 -6.66 -4.17 8.11
N ALA A 53 -5.65 -3.32 7.95
CA ALA A 53 -5.82 -1.94 7.50
C ALA A 53 -6.47 -1.87 6.12
N MET A 54 -6.00 -2.69 5.16
CA MET A 54 -6.57 -2.72 3.81
C MET A 54 -8.01 -3.23 3.80
N VAL A 55 -8.34 -4.26 4.61
CA VAL A 55 -9.72 -4.73 4.80
C VAL A 55 -10.61 -3.60 5.33
N LEU A 56 -10.16 -2.88 6.36
CA LEU A 56 -10.91 -1.78 6.94
C LEU A 56 -11.18 -0.67 5.92
N ILE A 57 -10.17 -0.30 5.13
CA ILE A 57 -10.31 0.70 4.07
C ILE A 57 -11.39 0.27 3.07
N PHE A 58 -11.31 -0.93 2.52
CA PHE A 58 -12.29 -1.42 1.55
C PHE A 58 -13.69 -1.52 2.12
N LEU A 59 -13.85 -1.93 3.38
CA LEU A 59 -15.17 -2.01 4.01
C LEU A 59 -15.79 -0.62 4.19
N LEU A 60 -15.02 0.36 4.69
CA LEU A 60 -15.54 1.70 4.95
C LEU A 60 -15.78 2.50 3.66
N PHE A 61 -14.84 2.46 2.71
CA PHE A 61 -15.01 3.17 1.44
C PHE A 61 -16.08 2.51 0.58
N GLY A 62 -16.15 1.19 0.54
CA GLY A 62 -17.22 0.46 -0.15
C GLY A 62 -18.60 0.73 0.44
N TYR A 63 -18.71 0.89 1.77
CA TYR A 63 -19.97 1.26 2.42
C TYR A 63 -20.47 2.63 1.95
N GLN A 64 -19.60 3.63 1.81
CA GLN A 64 -19.99 4.97 1.38
C GLN A 64 -20.59 4.99 -0.03
N LYS A 65 -20.17 4.08 -0.92
CA LYS A 65 -20.65 3.99 -2.31
C LYS A 65 -22.15 3.72 -2.45
N TRP A 66 -22.81 3.27 -1.39
CA TRP A 66 -24.25 3.04 -1.39
C TRP A 66 -25.09 4.31 -1.23
N PHE A 67 -24.49 5.42 -0.85
CA PHE A 67 -25.18 6.70 -0.58
C PHE A 67 -25.09 7.66 -1.77
N GLU A 68 -26.14 8.47 -1.94
CA GLU A 68 -26.24 9.44 -3.04
C GLU A 68 -25.15 10.51 -3.00
N TYR A 69 -24.84 11.00 -1.78
CA TYR A 69 -23.82 12.05 -1.63
C TYR A 69 -22.46 11.59 -2.20
N GLU A 70 -22.11 10.34 -1.99
CA GLU A 70 -20.85 9.78 -2.45
C GLU A 70 -20.84 9.63 -3.97
N ALA A 71 -21.96 9.20 -4.58
CA ALA A 71 -22.08 9.12 -6.03
C ALA A 71 -21.82 10.47 -6.70
N GLN A 72 -22.26 11.57 -6.08
CA GLN A 72 -22.01 12.93 -6.57
C GLN A 72 -20.54 13.35 -6.36
N VAL A 73 -19.94 13.02 -5.23
CA VAL A 73 -18.51 13.27 -4.93
C VAL A 73 -17.60 12.56 -5.93
N LEU A 74 -18.00 11.39 -6.44
CA LEU A 74 -17.21 10.62 -7.40
C LEU A 74 -17.16 11.22 -8.82
N ILE A 75 -18.04 12.16 -9.16
CA ILE A 75 -18.15 12.70 -10.53
C ILE A 75 -16.79 13.22 -11.07
N PRO A 76 -16.06 14.10 -10.37
CA PRO A 76 -14.79 14.59 -10.90
C PRO A 76 -13.72 13.50 -11.03
N PHE A 77 -13.75 12.47 -10.18
CA PHE A 77 -12.80 11.38 -10.25
C PHE A 77 -13.06 10.44 -11.43
N ILE A 78 -14.30 9.98 -11.57
CA ILE A 78 -14.65 9.02 -12.62
C ILE A 78 -14.61 9.70 -14.00
N SER A 79 -15.15 10.94 -14.13
CA SER A 79 -15.18 11.65 -15.42
C SER A 79 -13.79 11.95 -15.98
N ASN A 80 -12.79 12.17 -15.09
CA ASN A 80 -11.42 12.48 -15.49
C ASN A 80 -10.47 11.28 -15.41
N GLY A 81 -10.97 10.12 -14.97
CA GLY A 81 -10.16 8.92 -14.83
C GLY A 81 -9.99 8.16 -16.14
N PRO A 82 -8.77 8.07 -16.71
CA PRO A 82 -8.55 7.45 -18.01
C PRO A 82 -8.95 5.96 -18.06
N LEU A 83 -8.89 5.26 -16.91
CA LEU A 83 -9.21 3.84 -16.82
C LEU A 83 -10.64 3.55 -16.38
N ILE A 84 -11.38 4.55 -15.86
CA ILE A 84 -12.69 4.33 -15.23
C ILE A 84 -13.82 5.21 -15.79
N SER A 85 -13.55 6.19 -16.67
CA SER A 85 -14.56 7.09 -17.25
C SER A 85 -15.68 6.36 -18.01
N TRP A 86 -15.39 5.16 -18.52
CA TRP A 86 -16.35 4.31 -19.20
C TRP A 86 -17.53 3.85 -18.30
N MET A 87 -17.37 3.93 -16.99
CA MET A 87 -18.42 3.50 -16.05
C MET A 87 -19.69 4.34 -16.17
N TYR A 88 -19.57 5.64 -16.47
CA TYR A 88 -20.75 6.51 -16.58
C TYR A 88 -21.60 6.22 -17.81
N PRO A 89 -21.06 6.08 -19.02
CA PRO A 89 -21.84 5.61 -20.16
C PRO A 89 -22.47 4.24 -19.94
N ALA A 90 -21.81 3.34 -19.19
CA ALA A 90 -22.29 1.97 -18.96
C ALA A 90 -23.37 1.87 -17.87
N PHE A 91 -23.21 2.60 -16.76
CA PHE A 91 -24.01 2.40 -15.55
C PHE A 91 -24.72 3.66 -15.03
N GLY A 92 -24.42 4.84 -15.60
CA GLY A 92 -24.83 6.12 -15.04
C GLY A 92 -24.10 6.43 -13.71
N VAL A 93 -24.36 7.62 -13.16
CA VAL A 93 -23.66 8.11 -11.95
C VAL A 93 -23.88 7.17 -10.76
N ARG A 94 -25.14 6.82 -10.49
CA ARG A 94 -25.50 5.98 -9.35
C ARG A 94 -25.03 4.53 -9.52
N GLY A 95 -25.20 3.97 -10.70
CA GLY A 95 -24.79 2.60 -11.01
C GLY A 95 -23.25 2.44 -10.96
N ALA A 96 -22.49 3.43 -11.39
CA ALA A 96 -21.03 3.42 -11.25
C ALA A 96 -20.59 3.42 -9.78
N SER A 97 -21.25 4.20 -8.91
CA SER A 97 -20.99 4.17 -7.46
C SER A 97 -21.26 2.79 -6.87
N TRP A 98 -22.39 2.17 -7.19
CA TRP A 98 -22.72 0.82 -6.74
C TRP A 98 -21.75 -0.24 -7.26
N PHE A 99 -21.34 -0.12 -8.53
CA PHE A 99 -20.33 -1.02 -9.10
C PHE A 99 -19.00 -0.94 -8.32
N LEU A 100 -18.54 0.26 -8.01
CA LEU A 100 -17.34 0.46 -7.19
C LEU A 100 -17.53 -0.10 -5.78
N GLY A 101 -18.66 0.19 -5.11
CA GLY A 101 -18.94 -0.33 -3.77
C GLY A 101 -18.97 -1.86 -3.72
N THR A 102 -19.59 -2.50 -4.71
CA THR A 102 -19.62 -3.96 -4.85
C THR A 102 -18.21 -4.53 -5.05
N SER A 103 -17.41 -3.89 -5.91
CA SER A 103 -16.03 -4.30 -6.18
C SER A 103 -15.16 -4.16 -4.92
N GLU A 104 -15.26 -3.03 -4.22
CA GLU A 104 -14.51 -2.76 -2.98
C GLU A 104 -14.88 -3.76 -1.87
N TRP A 105 -16.16 -4.07 -1.68
CA TRP A 105 -16.58 -5.08 -0.72
C TRP A 105 -16.13 -6.48 -1.11
N THR A 106 -16.14 -6.80 -2.40
CA THR A 106 -15.63 -8.09 -2.90
C THR A 106 -14.14 -8.23 -2.59
N PHE A 107 -13.33 -7.23 -2.94
CA PHE A 107 -11.89 -7.26 -2.68
C PHE A 107 -11.58 -7.22 -1.19
N GLY A 108 -12.30 -6.41 -0.42
CA GLY A 108 -12.19 -6.37 1.04
C GLY A 108 -12.50 -7.73 1.68
N THR A 109 -13.55 -8.39 1.24
CA THR A 109 -13.91 -9.75 1.70
C THR A 109 -12.85 -10.78 1.33
N LEU A 110 -12.33 -10.74 0.10
CA LEU A 110 -11.25 -11.64 -0.34
C LEU A 110 -9.96 -11.40 0.45
N LEU A 111 -9.60 -10.14 0.73
CA LEU A 111 -8.47 -9.80 1.60
C LEU A 111 -8.69 -10.32 3.02
N PHE A 112 -9.89 -10.20 3.57
CA PHE A 112 -10.24 -10.73 4.89
C PHE A 112 -10.11 -12.25 4.92
N LEU A 113 -10.68 -12.96 3.97
CA LEU A 113 -10.54 -14.41 3.84
C LEU A 113 -9.09 -14.85 3.63
N GLY A 114 -8.24 -13.97 3.13
CA GLY A 114 -6.79 -14.15 2.99
C GLY A 114 -6.04 -14.36 4.33
N PHE A 115 -6.65 -14.08 5.48
CA PHE A 115 -6.08 -14.48 6.78
C PHE A 115 -5.95 -15.99 6.90
N TRP A 116 -6.91 -16.74 6.35
CA TRP A 116 -6.96 -18.21 6.42
C TRP A 116 -6.56 -18.88 5.11
N ASN A 117 -6.98 -18.32 3.97
CA ASN A 117 -6.69 -18.88 2.64
C ASN A 117 -5.91 -17.87 1.78
N LYS A 118 -4.62 -18.11 1.59
CA LYS A 118 -3.73 -17.21 0.84
C LYS A 118 -4.11 -17.08 -0.64
N ARG A 119 -4.73 -18.09 -1.24
CA ARG A 119 -5.20 -18.00 -2.64
C ARG A 119 -6.31 -16.95 -2.79
N LEU A 120 -7.24 -16.88 -1.82
CA LEU A 120 -8.26 -15.81 -1.78
C LEU A 120 -7.61 -14.44 -1.50
N GLY A 121 -6.61 -14.41 -0.63
CA GLY A 121 -5.80 -13.21 -0.38
C GLY A 121 -5.13 -12.68 -1.65
N ILE A 122 -4.59 -13.55 -2.50
CA ILE A 122 -4.01 -13.18 -3.80
C ILE A 122 -5.05 -12.49 -4.69
N LEU A 123 -6.27 -13.05 -4.80
CA LEU A 123 -7.33 -12.46 -5.62
C LEU A 123 -7.76 -11.09 -5.08
N GLY A 124 -7.92 -10.97 -3.75
CA GLY A 124 -8.25 -9.70 -3.11
C GLY A 124 -7.16 -8.64 -3.31
N ALA A 125 -5.89 -9.02 -3.13
CA ALA A 125 -4.76 -8.12 -3.31
C ALA A 125 -4.56 -7.71 -4.78
N ALA A 126 -4.78 -8.60 -5.73
CA ALA A 126 -4.75 -8.29 -7.16
C ALA A 126 -5.86 -7.30 -7.55
N GLY A 127 -7.11 -7.52 -7.10
CA GLY A 127 -8.20 -6.58 -7.28
C GLY A 127 -7.92 -5.22 -6.64
N SER A 128 -7.33 -5.22 -5.44
CA SER A 128 -6.88 -4.02 -4.74
C SER A 128 -5.81 -3.25 -5.55
N CYS A 129 -4.84 -3.93 -6.14
CA CYS A 129 -3.85 -3.31 -7.03
C CYS A 129 -4.52 -2.64 -8.23
N ILE A 130 -5.50 -3.29 -8.86
CA ILE A 130 -6.25 -2.72 -9.99
C ILE A 130 -7.01 -1.47 -9.55
N THR A 131 -7.69 -1.52 -8.40
CA THR A 131 -8.44 -0.39 -7.85
C THR A 131 -7.52 0.82 -7.65
N PHE A 132 -6.43 0.67 -6.90
CA PHE A 132 -5.55 1.81 -6.59
C PHE A 132 -4.68 2.25 -7.78
N LEU A 133 -4.33 1.37 -8.69
CA LEU A 133 -3.72 1.77 -9.96
C LEU A 133 -4.66 2.66 -10.77
N SER A 134 -5.94 2.30 -10.80
CA SER A 134 -6.96 3.10 -11.49
C SER A 134 -7.13 4.47 -10.86
N THR A 135 -7.18 4.58 -9.53
CA THR A 135 -7.31 5.88 -8.84
C THR A 135 -6.04 6.72 -8.93
N VAL A 136 -4.85 6.13 -8.82
CA VAL A 136 -3.58 6.83 -9.03
C VAL A 136 -3.48 7.39 -10.45
N SER A 137 -3.98 6.67 -11.45
CA SER A 137 -3.99 7.14 -12.85
C SER A 137 -4.83 8.39 -13.08
N ILE A 138 -5.74 8.74 -12.17
CA ILE A 138 -6.58 9.95 -12.25
C ILE A 138 -5.74 11.22 -11.95
N ILE A 139 -4.74 11.12 -11.09
CA ILE A 139 -4.00 12.26 -10.54
C ILE A 139 -3.55 13.28 -11.60
N PRO A 140 -2.91 12.89 -12.72
CA PRO A 140 -2.47 13.83 -13.74
C PRO A 140 -3.62 14.52 -14.48
N PHE A 141 -4.82 13.93 -14.48
CA PHE A 141 -5.97 14.37 -15.25
C PHE A 141 -7.01 15.12 -14.41
N MET A 142 -6.74 15.33 -13.12
CA MET A 142 -7.66 16.08 -12.26
C MET A 142 -7.68 17.57 -12.68
N PRO A 143 -8.83 18.11 -13.08
CA PRO A 143 -8.98 19.54 -13.32
C PRO A 143 -8.74 20.30 -12.00
N ASP A 144 -8.10 21.45 -12.09
CA ASP A 144 -7.79 22.32 -10.95
C ASP A 144 -7.05 21.61 -9.79
N GLY A 145 -6.30 20.55 -10.11
CA GLY A 145 -5.53 19.79 -9.12
C GLY A 145 -4.19 20.41 -8.73
N TRP A 146 -3.77 21.49 -9.42
CA TRP A 146 -2.46 22.11 -9.26
C TRP A 146 -2.61 23.61 -9.09
N ALA A 147 -1.97 24.22 -8.08
CA ALA A 147 -2.15 25.62 -7.73
C ALA A 147 -1.47 26.56 -8.75
N PRO A 148 -2.21 27.33 -9.57
CA PRO A 148 -1.61 28.26 -10.51
C PRO A 148 -0.78 29.36 -9.82
N SER A 149 -1.21 29.79 -8.63
CA SER A 149 -0.53 30.80 -7.83
C SER A 149 0.86 30.36 -7.33
N ALA A 150 1.13 29.04 -7.30
CA ALA A 150 2.41 28.46 -6.91
C ALA A 150 3.20 27.89 -8.12
N GLY A 151 2.80 28.26 -9.35
CA GLY A 151 3.45 27.79 -10.59
C GLY A 151 2.92 26.45 -11.11
N GLY A 152 1.82 25.92 -10.55
CA GLY A 152 1.23 24.66 -10.97
C GLY A 152 1.89 23.44 -10.30
N PHE A 153 2.14 22.37 -11.07
CA PHE A 153 2.79 21.16 -10.55
C PHE A 153 4.15 21.48 -9.91
N PRO A 154 4.51 20.93 -8.73
CA PRO A 154 3.81 19.90 -7.94
C PRO A 154 2.94 20.45 -6.79
N ALA A 155 2.53 21.70 -6.80
CA ALA A 155 1.74 22.31 -5.74
C ALA A 155 0.28 21.80 -5.80
N MET A 156 -0.03 20.79 -5.02
CA MET A 156 -1.33 20.10 -5.03
C MET A 156 -2.42 20.92 -4.36
N VAL A 157 -3.59 20.97 -5.00
CA VAL A 157 -4.83 21.58 -4.48
C VAL A 157 -6.04 20.69 -4.81
N GLY A 158 -7.21 21.09 -4.30
CA GLY A 158 -8.46 20.37 -4.57
C GLY A 158 -8.41 18.91 -4.13
N ASN A 159 -8.75 18.00 -5.03
CA ASN A 159 -8.85 16.56 -4.76
C ASN A 159 -7.53 15.79 -4.92
N VAL A 160 -6.49 16.38 -5.48
CA VAL A 160 -5.21 15.69 -5.73
C VAL A 160 -4.53 15.23 -4.42
N PRO A 161 -4.44 16.03 -3.34
CA PRO A 161 -3.89 15.56 -2.06
C PRO A 161 -4.60 14.31 -1.52
N PHE A 162 -5.91 14.22 -1.72
CA PHE A 162 -6.68 13.04 -1.29
C PHE A 162 -6.32 11.81 -2.12
N LEU A 163 -6.13 11.94 -3.42
CA LEU A 163 -5.72 10.84 -4.30
C LEU A 163 -4.29 10.35 -4.03
N MET A 164 -3.41 11.22 -3.53
CA MET A 164 -2.01 10.85 -3.27
C MET A 164 -1.86 9.71 -2.24
N LYS A 165 -2.81 9.54 -1.31
CA LYS A 165 -2.81 8.38 -0.40
C LYS A 165 -2.88 7.06 -1.16
N ASP A 166 -3.49 7.03 -2.34
CA ASP A 166 -3.72 5.81 -3.12
C ASP A 166 -2.41 5.24 -3.69
N VAL A 167 -1.36 6.07 -3.80
CA VAL A 167 0.01 5.60 -4.10
C VAL A 167 0.51 4.66 -3.00
N VAL A 168 0.28 5.01 -1.73
CA VAL A 168 0.65 4.16 -0.58
C VAL A 168 -0.24 2.92 -0.53
N LEU A 169 -1.54 3.07 -0.80
CA LEU A 169 -2.49 1.95 -0.81
C LEU A 169 -2.18 0.97 -1.94
N PHE A 170 -1.72 1.45 -3.10
CA PHE A 170 -1.21 0.61 -4.17
C PHE A 170 0.02 -0.19 -3.74
N ALA A 171 1.01 0.46 -3.11
CA ALA A 171 2.20 -0.20 -2.61
C ALA A 171 1.86 -1.26 -1.54
N ALA A 172 0.93 -0.95 -0.63
CA ALA A 172 0.41 -1.89 0.37
C ALA A 172 -0.28 -3.10 -0.26
N SER A 173 -1.09 -2.86 -1.30
CA SER A 173 -1.76 -3.92 -2.07
C SER A 173 -0.74 -4.85 -2.75
N PHE A 174 0.27 -4.27 -3.38
CA PHE A 174 1.33 -5.01 -4.04
C PHE A 174 2.18 -5.81 -3.04
N TYR A 175 2.46 -5.24 -1.87
CA TYR A 175 3.13 -5.95 -0.78
C TYR A 175 2.34 -7.19 -0.36
N LEU A 176 1.03 -7.06 -0.12
CA LEU A 176 0.18 -8.19 0.25
C LEU A 176 0.09 -9.24 -0.85
N LEU A 177 -0.03 -8.82 -2.11
CA LEU A 177 -0.04 -9.72 -3.26
C LEU A 177 1.24 -10.55 -3.31
N LYS A 178 2.40 -9.89 -3.26
CA LYS A 178 3.71 -10.55 -3.26
C LYS A 178 3.84 -11.54 -2.10
N GLN A 179 3.50 -11.11 -0.89
CA GLN A 179 3.61 -11.93 0.31
C GLN A 179 2.72 -13.19 0.26
N ASP A 180 1.50 -13.08 -0.28
CA ASP A 180 0.61 -14.23 -0.42
C ASP A 180 1.10 -15.20 -1.50
N VAL A 181 1.59 -14.68 -2.62
CA VAL A 181 2.17 -15.51 -3.70
C VAL A 181 3.38 -16.29 -3.16
N GLU A 182 4.31 -15.63 -2.47
CA GLU A 182 5.49 -16.28 -1.88
C GLU A 182 5.07 -17.40 -0.91
N ARG A 183 4.07 -17.16 -0.07
CA ARG A 183 3.57 -18.18 0.89
C ARG A 183 2.91 -19.37 0.20
N VAL A 184 2.15 -19.14 -0.87
CA VAL A 184 1.54 -20.22 -1.65
C VAL A 184 2.61 -21.03 -2.37
N MET A 185 3.63 -20.38 -2.95
CA MET A 185 4.75 -21.05 -3.63
C MET A 185 5.65 -21.85 -2.68
N ALA A 186 5.81 -21.37 -1.43
CA ALA A 186 6.60 -22.04 -0.40
C ALA A 186 5.87 -23.25 0.21
N SER A 187 4.55 -23.39 0.02
CA SER A 187 3.77 -24.52 0.53
C SER A 187 3.74 -25.62 -0.54
N PRO A 188 4.57 -26.70 -0.44
CA PRO A 188 4.51 -27.77 -1.40
C PRO A 188 3.20 -28.54 -1.22
N HIS A 189 2.34 -28.45 -2.21
CA HIS A 189 1.16 -29.29 -2.47
C HIS A 189 0.31 -29.71 -1.26
N SER A 190 -0.72 -28.91 -0.98
CA SER A 190 -1.95 -29.41 -0.34
C SER A 190 -3.08 -29.38 -1.35
#